data_ef16f7a37bbf98f954b786dfbb3d8abe
#
_entry.id   ef16f7a37bbf98f954b786dfbb3d8abe
#
_cell.length_a   1.000
_cell.length_b   1.000
_cell.length_c   1.000
_cell.angle_alpha   90.00
_cell.angle_beta   90.00
_cell.angle_gamma   90.00
#
_symmetry.space_group_name_H-M   'P 1'
#
loop_
_entity.id
_entity.type
_entity.pdbx_description
1 polymer ?
#
loop_
_entity_poly.entity_id
_entity_poly.type
_entity_poly.pdbx_seq_one_letter_code
_entity_poly.pdbx_strand_id
1 'polypeptide(L)'
;MANPPKKAVVQNVNRTEGAATITFVSKSGPLHFLGGQYVIFNCGFIAEEEKEIKRAYSIFSSDDKQEEFQIRIQPLNEGFASRYIPNLAIGSELDFSGPWGKFIANPSWPREGRILLVATDTGITAIISLLQSNRWKDKFERTTVLWFLSPADGFISVQEVLDLLPNTFHSLHILPISPIGDRLREKECLRAVTEELDSSVLPNNAFLAGDGKLIRMIRDVLLVRGLSEENVGLETFFHSMRESENVRP
;
A
#
# COMPACT_ATOMS: atom_id res chain seq x y z
N MET A 1 15.79 -9.02 -23.45
CA MET A 1 15.97 -7.55 -23.50
C MET A 1 15.05 -6.94 -22.47
N ALA A 2 15.55 -6.07 -21.59
CA ALA A 2 14.69 -5.36 -20.64
C ALA A 2 13.78 -4.40 -21.43
N ASN A 3 12.48 -4.39 -21.11
CA ASN A 3 11.56 -3.42 -21.70
C ASN A 3 12.05 -2.00 -21.37
N PRO A 4 12.03 -1.07 -22.34
CA PRO A 4 12.42 0.32 -22.08
C PRO A 4 11.55 0.91 -20.96
N PRO A 5 12.09 1.83 -20.16
CA PRO A 5 11.31 2.47 -19.12
C PRO A 5 10.13 3.22 -19.75
N LYS A 6 8.97 3.12 -19.09
CA LYS A 6 7.78 3.91 -19.44
C LYS A 6 7.96 5.34 -18.92
N LYS A 7 7.27 6.30 -19.54
CA LYS A 7 7.25 7.70 -19.10
C LYS A 7 5.89 8.10 -18.57
N ALA A 8 5.88 8.79 -17.43
CA ALA A 8 4.71 9.41 -16.85
C ALA A 8 4.89 10.92 -16.71
N VAL A 9 3.82 11.67 -16.93
CA VAL A 9 3.78 13.13 -16.77
C VAL A 9 2.94 13.46 -15.57
N VAL A 10 3.43 14.36 -14.73
CA VAL A 10 2.67 14.92 -13.61
C VAL A 10 1.53 15.79 -14.15
N GLN A 11 0.30 15.37 -13.93
CA GLN A 11 -0.90 16.11 -14.32
C GLN A 11 -1.42 16.99 -13.18
N ASN A 12 -1.36 16.49 -11.95
CA ASN A 12 -1.82 17.22 -10.77
C ASN A 12 -1.03 16.82 -9.53
N VAL A 13 -0.89 17.76 -8.59
CA VAL A 13 -0.30 17.52 -7.26
C VAL A 13 -1.18 18.19 -6.21
N ASN A 14 -1.83 17.36 -5.40
CA ASN A 14 -2.60 17.81 -4.24
C ASN A 14 -1.80 17.54 -2.96
N ARG A 15 -1.44 18.60 -2.22
CA ARG A 15 -0.66 18.52 -0.99
C ARG A 15 -1.54 18.81 0.22
N THR A 16 -1.40 17.97 1.22
CA THR A 16 -1.93 18.19 2.57
C THR A 16 -0.75 18.31 3.54
N GLU A 17 -1.03 18.57 4.82
CA GLU A 17 0.02 18.70 5.84
C GLU A 17 0.89 17.44 5.97
N GLY A 18 0.29 16.25 5.89
CA GLY A 18 0.96 14.94 6.09
C GLY A 18 1.26 14.16 4.81
N ALA A 19 0.79 14.59 3.63
CA ALA A 19 0.91 13.81 2.41
C ALA A 19 0.82 14.63 1.12
N ALA A 20 1.22 14.01 0.02
CA ALA A 20 0.94 14.48 -1.33
C ALA A 20 0.32 13.36 -2.17
N THR A 21 -0.78 13.68 -2.85
CA THR A 21 -1.38 12.83 -3.87
C THR A 21 -1.02 13.38 -5.24
N ILE A 22 -0.33 12.57 -6.03
CA ILE A 22 0.16 12.96 -7.35
C ILE A 22 -0.58 12.13 -8.40
N THR A 23 -1.16 12.84 -9.38
CA THR A 23 -1.77 12.23 -10.55
C THR A 23 -0.78 12.24 -11.70
N PHE A 24 -0.57 11.09 -12.29
CA PHE A 24 0.28 10.88 -13.45
C PHE A 24 -0.54 10.43 -14.66
N VAL A 25 -0.13 10.87 -15.84
CA VAL A 25 -0.59 10.33 -17.12
C VAL A 25 0.54 9.58 -17.79
N SER A 26 0.27 8.35 -18.21
CA SER A 26 1.23 7.51 -18.94
C SER A 26 1.36 7.98 -20.39
N LYS A 27 2.58 8.29 -20.81
CA LYS A 27 2.90 8.56 -22.24
C LYS A 27 3.05 7.29 -23.06
N SER A 28 3.06 6.14 -22.43
CA SER A 28 3.25 4.83 -23.05
C SER A 28 1.93 4.09 -23.33
N GLY A 29 0.81 4.82 -23.29
CA GLY A 29 -0.54 4.26 -23.41
C GLY A 29 -1.06 3.61 -22.13
N PRO A 30 -2.14 2.83 -22.21
CA PRO A 30 -2.77 2.18 -21.08
C PRO A 30 -1.81 1.28 -20.30
N LEU A 31 -1.85 1.36 -18.98
CA LEU A 31 -0.98 0.59 -18.10
C LEU A 31 -1.45 -0.85 -17.90
N HIS A 32 -2.76 -1.09 -18.06
CA HIS A 32 -3.40 -2.37 -17.76
C HIS A 32 -3.18 -2.82 -16.31
N PHE A 33 -3.12 -1.87 -15.38
CA PHE A 33 -2.97 -2.18 -13.97
C PHE A 33 -4.28 -2.66 -13.33
N LEU A 34 -4.12 -3.37 -12.24
CA LEU A 34 -5.20 -3.81 -11.37
C LEU A 34 -5.03 -3.18 -9.99
N GLY A 35 -6.13 -2.89 -9.32
CA GLY A 35 -6.10 -2.37 -7.95
C GLY A 35 -5.25 -3.26 -7.04
N GLY A 36 -4.39 -2.61 -6.24
CA GLY A 36 -3.41 -3.26 -5.37
C GLY A 36 -2.00 -3.39 -5.96
N GLN A 37 -1.80 -3.09 -7.24
CA GLN A 37 -0.49 -3.09 -7.87
C GLN A 37 0.27 -1.78 -7.60
N TYR A 38 1.59 -1.79 -7.88
CA TYR A 38 2.50 -0.67 -7.69
C TYR A 38 3.34 -0.38 -8.95
N VAL A 39 3.91 0.80 -8.97
CA VAL A 39 4.92 1.23 -9.95
C VAL A 39 6.24 1.50 -9.26
N ILE A 40 7.35 1.41 -10.02
CA ILE A 40 8.69 1.78 -9.54
C ILE A 40 9.16 2.98 -10.36
N PHE A 41 9.30 4.14 -9.71
CA PHE A 41 9.85 5.35 -10.32
C PHE A 41 11.37 5.38 -10.22
N ASN A 42 12.01 5.87 -11.28
CA ASN A 42 13.39 6.34 -11.22
C ASN A 42 13.38 7.79 -10.74
N CYS A 43 13.87 8.01 -9.52
CA CYS A 43 13.86 9.31 -8.86
C CYS A 43 15.15 10.10 -9.03
N GLY A 44 16.17 9.55 -9.72
CA GLY A 44 17.44 10.18 -9.93
C GLY A 44 18.63 9.22 -9.89
N PHE A 45 19.81 9.80 -9.85
CA PHE A 45 21.08 9.06 -9.87
C PHE A 45 22.06 9.68 -8.85
N ILE A 46 22.69 8.84 -8.06
CA ILE A 46 23.76 9.24 -7.13
C ILE A 46 25.08 9.00 -7.86
N ALA A 47 25.73 10.09 -8.30
CA ALA A 47 26.92 10.00 -9.15
C ALA A 47 28.10 9.33 -8.44
N GLU A 48 28.29 9.60 -7.12
CA GLU A 48 29.37 9.05 -6.32
C GLU A 48 29.27 7.54 -6.11
N GLU A 49 28.04 7.00 -6.16
CA GLU A 49 27.77 5.57 -5.98
C GLU A 49 27.46 4.86 -7.31
N GLU A 50 27.42 5.59 -8.43
CA GLU A 50 26.96 5.10 -9.74
C GLU A 50 25.61 4.38 -9.67
N LYS A 51 24.67 4.90 -8.86
CA LYS A 51 23.45 4.21 -8.47
C LYS A 51 22.18 4.99 -8.79
N GLU A 52 21.26 4.33 -9.47
CA GLU A 52 19.91 4.86 -9.65
C GLU A 52 19.09 4.79 -8.35
N ILE A 53 18.38 5.86 -8.06
CA ILE A 53 17.43 5.92 -6.95
C ILE A 53 16.06 5.46 -7.44
N LYS A 54 15.73 4.20 -7.20
CA LYS A 54 14.42 3.63 -7.55
C LYS A 54 13.57 3.45 -6.30
N ARG A 55 12.27 3.81 -6.40
CA ARG A 55 11.30 3.62 -5.31
C ARG A 55 9.98 3.13 -5.82
N ALA A 56 9.43 2.15 -5.11
CA ALA A 56 8.10 1.59 -5.38
C ALA A 56 7.03 2.41 -4.66
N TYR A 57 5.92 2.63 -5.36
CA TYR A 57 4.72 3.28 -4.81
C TYR A 57 3.49 2.53 -5.28
N SER A 58 2.63 2.14 -4.34
CA SER A 58 1.35 1.54 -4.66
C SER A 58 0.51 2.53 -5.46
N ILE A 59 -0.13 2.05 -6.51
CA ILE A 59 -1.13 2.82 -7.22
C ILE A 59 -2.30 3.01 -6.25
N PHE A 60 -2.72 4.25 -6.06
CA PHE A 60 -3.75 4.64 -5.09
C PHE A 60 -5.13 4.77 -5.72
N SER A 61 -5.21 5.06 -7.01
CA SER A 61 -6.46 5.22 -7.75
C SER A 61 -7.10 3.89 -8.14
N SER A 62 -8.41 3.96 -8.50
CA SER A 62 -9.13 2.88 -9.18
C SER A 62 -8.46 2.47 -10.49
N ASP A 63 -8.64 1.20 -10.88
CA ASP A 63 -8.23 0.64 -12.17
C ASP A 63 -9.22 0.91 -13.32
N ASP A 64 -10.20 1.80 -13.12
CA ASP A 64 -11.14 2.22 -14.16
C ASP A 64 -10.48 3.06 -15.26
N LYS A 65 -9.48 3.89 -14.88
CA LYS A 65 -8.72 4.73 -15.81
C LYS A 65 -7.31 4.15 -15.99
N GLN A 66 -7.03 3.67 -17.18
CA GLN A 66 -5.79 2.93 -17.45
C GLN A 66 -4.62 3.79 -17.95
N GLU A 67 -4.89 5.01 -18.39
CA GLU A 67 -3.86 5.97 -18.82
C GLU A 67 -3.45 6.96 -17.73
N GLU A 68 -4.31 7.09 -16.71
CA GLU A 68 -4.12 7.95 -15.54
C GLU A 68 -4.02 7.08 -14.28
N PHE A 69 -3.08 7.39 -13.41
CA PHE A 69 -2.97 6.74 -12.12
C PHE A 69 -2.49 7.72 -11.05
N GLN A 70 -2.82 7.42 -9.81
CA GLN A 70 -2.41 8.23 -8.66
C GLN A 70 -1.53 7.42 -7.72
N ILE A 71 -0.59 8.12 -7.10
CA ILE A 71 0.12 7.63 -5.92
C ILE A 71 -0.08 8.62 -4.78
N ARG A 72 0.00 8.13 -3.54
CA ARG A 72 0.00 8.96 -2.35
C ARG A 72 1.29 8.74 -1.57
N ILE A 73 1.96 9.82 -1.22
CA ILE A 73 3.30 9.81 -0.62
C ILE A 73 3.25 10.57 0.69
N GLN A 74 3.80 9.96 1.73
CA GLN A 74 4.14 10.64 2.98
C GLN A 74 5.56 11.20 2.84
N PRO A 75 5.76 12.53 2.92
CA PRO A 75 7.09 13.11 2.92
C PRO A 75 7.86 12.66 4.17
N LEU A 76 9.07 12.15 3.98
CA LEU A 76 9.96 11.75 5.06
C LEU A 76 11.16 12.70 5.12
N ASN A 77 11.60 13.06 6.33
CA ASN A 77 12.71 13.99 6.53
C ASN A 77 14.03 13.53 5.89
N GLU A 78 14.27 12.22 5.82
CA GLU A 78 15.52 11.63 5.33
C GLU A 78 15.41 10.91 3.96
N GLY A 79 14.22 10.90 3.34
CA GLY A 79 14.00 10.20 2.07
C GLY A 79 14.16 11.09 0.85
N PHE A 80 15.14 10.85 -0.04
CA PHE A 80 15.28 11.63 -1.29
C PHE A 80 13.99 11.60 -2.13
N ALA A 81 13.52 10.41 -2.51
CA ALA A 81 12.36 10.25 -3.37
C ALA A 81 11.06 10.78 -2.76
N SER A 82 10.87 10.58 -1.43
CA SER A 82 9.68 11.06 -0.72
C SER A 82 9.62 12.59 -0.58
N ARG A 83 10.75 13.28 -0.78
CA ARG A 83 10.81 14.74 -0.92
C ARG A 83 10.79 15.19 -2.37
N TYR A 84 11.43 14.45 -3.26
CA TYR A 84 11.56 14.81 -4.68
C TYR A 84 10.22 14.75 -5.41
N ILE A 85 9.53 13.60 -5.36
CA ILE A 85 8.30 13.39 -6.14
C ILE A 85 7.17 14.36 -5.72
N PRO A 86 6.89 14.62 -4.44
CA PRO A 86 5.87 15.59 -4.05
C PRO A 86 6.15 17.03 -4.50
N ASN A 87 7.40 17.36 -4.81
CA ASN A 87 7.81 18.69 -5.23
C ASN A 87 7.92 18.87 -6.75
N LEU A 88 7.58 17.84 -7.51
CA LEU A 88 7.54 17.96 -8.98
C LEU A 88 6.51 19.00 -9.42
N ALA A 89 6.87 19.75 -10.45
CA ALA A 89 5.95 20.66 -11.11
C ALA A 89 4.98 19.88 -12.05
N ILE A 90 3.80 20.44 -12.26
CA ILE A 90 2.88 19.93 -13.29
C ILE A 90 3.61 19.99 -14.64
N GLY A 91 3.50 18.93 -15.45
CA GLY A 91 4.23 18.76 -16.70
C GLY A 91 5.61 18.08 -16.56
N SER A 92 6.13 17.89 -15.34
CA SER A 92 7.37 17.12 -15.14
C SER A 92 7.22 15.68 -15.61
N GLU A 93 8.28 15.13 -16.19
CA GLU A 93 8.33 13.73 -16.63
C GLU A 93 9.17 12.89 -15.69
N LEU A 94 8.71 11.65 -15.44
CA LEU A 94 9.45 10.63 -14.70
C LEU A 94 9.47 9.31 -15.48
N ASP A 95 10.61 8.66 -15.47
CA ASP A 95 10.72 7.29 -15.93
C ASP A 95 10.21 6.34 -14.82
N PHE A 96 9.45 5.33 -15.24
CA PHE A 96 8.94 4.32 -14.34
C PHE A 96 8.85 2.94 -14.99
N SER A 97 8.68 1.93 -14.17
CA SER A 97 8.36 0.57 -14.60
C SER A 97 7.15 0.02 -13.84
N GLY A 98 6.48 -0.93 -14.45
CA GLY A 98 5.27 -1.53 -13.88
C GLY A 98 4.11 -1.57 -14.88
N PRO A 99 2.90 -1.93 -14.41
CA PRO A 99 2.54 -2.25 -13.02
C PRO A 99 3.20 -3.56 -12.55
N TRP A 100 3.48 -3.63 -11.26
CA TRP A 100 4.06 -4.79 -10.59
C TRP A 100 3.19 -5.22 -9.41
N GLY A 101 3.44 -6.43 -8.89
CA GLY A 101 2.78 -6.94 -7.70
C GLY A 101 1.69 -7.97 -7.99
N LYS A 102 1.50 -8.85 -6.99
CA LYS A 102 0.47 -9.91 -6.97
C LYS A 102 -0.60 -9.64 -5.92
N PHE A 103 -0.62 -8.44 -5.35
CA PHE A 103 -1.60 -8.00 -4.38
C PHE A 103 -2.90 -7.61 -5.09
N ILE A 104 -3.54 -8.57 -5.74
CA ILE A 104 -4.69 -8.36 -6.62
C ILE A 104 -5.79 -9.38 -6.34
N ALA A 105 -7.05 -9.00 -6.56
CA ALA A 105 -8.15 -9.94 -6.48
C ALA A 105 -8.03 -11.03 -7.55
N ASN A 106 -8.04 -12.29 -7.12
CA ASN A 106 -8.07 -13.42 -8.04
C ASN A 106 -9.52 -13.69 -8.46
N PRO A 107 -9.85 -13.65 -9.77
CA PRO A 107 -11.20 -13.89 -10.24
C PRO A 107 -11.66 -15.38 -10.06
N SER A 108 -10.71 -16.29 -9.84
CA SER A 108 -11.02 -17.71 -9.60
C SER A 108 -11.37 -18.05 -8.14
N TRP A 109 -11.34 -17.06 -7.23
CA TRP A 109 -11.71 -17.30 -5.85
C TRP A 109 -13.18 -17.70 -5.71
N PRO A 110 -13.49 -18.62 -4.77
CA PRO A 110 -14.87 -18.94 -4.45
C PRO A 110 -15.67 -17.66 -4.14
N ARG A 111 -16.93 -17.63 -4.54
CA ARG A 111 -17.82 -16.48 -4.22
C ARG A 111 -18.18 -16.43 -2.74
N GLU A 112 -17.95 -17.50 -2.01
CA GLU A 112 -18.25 -17.65 -0.60
C GLU A 112 -16.97 -17.52 0.24
N GLY A 113 -17.16 -17.32 1.53
CA GLY A 113 -16.10 -17.22 2.51
C GLY A 113 -15.62 -15.81 2.76
N ARG A 114 -15.02 -15.60 3.91
CA ARG A 114 -14.59 -14.31 4.43
C ARG A 114 -13.24 -13.88 3.83
N ILE A 115 -13.08 -12.58 3.60
CA ILE A 115 -11.80 -11.96 3.20
C ILE A 115 -11.39 -10.98 4.29
N LEU A 116 -10.15 -11.10 4.75
CA LEU A 116 -9.54 -10.18 5.72
C LEU A 116 -8.49 -9.31 5.03
N LEU A 117 -8.65 -8.00 5.10
CA LEU A 117 -7.67 -7.03 4.68
C LEU A 117 -7.05 -6.38 5.91
N VAL A 118 -5.73 -6.30 5.98
CA VAL A 118 -5.04 -5.64 7.09
C VAL A 118 -4.08 -4.61 6.53
N ALA A 119 -4.23 -3.38 6.98
CA ALA A 119 -3.31 -2.29 6.67
C ALA A 119 -2.63 -1.78 7.94
N THR A 120 -1.36 -1.44 7.85
CA THR A 120 -0.68 -0.63 8.86
C THR A 120 -0.22 0.68 8.24
N ASP A 121 -0.52 1.80 8.90
CA ASP A 121 -0.11 3.15 8.48
C ASP A 121 -0.41 3.43 6.99
N THR A 122 0.61 3.75 6.20
CA THR A 122 0.50 4.06 4.76
C THR A 122 0.11 2.84 3.90
N GLY A 123 0.15 1.62 4.44
CA GLY A 123 -0.30 0.40 3.75
C GLY A 123 -1.76 0.44 3.31
N ILE A 124 -2.55 1.33 3.92
CA ILE A 124 -3.95 1.56 3.51
C ILE A 124 -4.08 1.94 2.03
N THR A 125 -3.06 2.52 1.40
CA THR A 125 -3.10 2.90 -0.03
C THR A 125 -3.29 1.71 -0.95
N ALA A 126 -2.59 0.59 -0.70
CA ALA A 126 -2.76 -0.63 -1.48
C ALA A 126 -4.15 -1.24 -1.27
N ILE A 127 -4.65 -1.21 -0.03
CA ILE A 127 -5.99 -1.70 0.32
C ILE A 127 -7.09 -0.87 -0.37
N ILE A 128 -6.99 0.47 -0.36
CA ILE A 128 -7.94 1.36 -1.03
C ILE A 128 -7.99 1.05 -2.53
N SER A 129 -6.85 0.98 -3.19
CA SER A 129 -6.77 0.64 -4.62
C SER A 129 -7.38 -0.73 -4.93
N LEU A 130 -7.11 -1.72 -4.08
CA LEU A 130 -7.69 -3.05 -4.20
C LEU A 130 -9.22 -3.02 -4.09
N LEU A 131 -9.76 -2.30 -3.09
CA LEU A 131 -11.21 -2.15 -2.88
C LEU A 131 -11.89 -1.36 -4.00
N GLN A 132 -11.22 -0.39 -4.61
CA GLN A 132 -11.73 0.36 -5.75
C GLN A 132 -11.68 -0.41 -7.08
N SER A 133 -10.99 -1.56 -7.12
CA SER A 133 -10.90 -2.38 -8.33
C SER A 133 -12.25 -2.95 -8.73
N ASN A 134 -12.51 -2.98 -10.04
CA ASN A 134 -13.68 -3.65 -10.60
C ASN A 134 -13.78 -5.12 -10.19
N ARG A 135 -12.63 -5.77 -9.92
CA ARG A 135 -12.56 -7.16 -9.46
C ARG A 135 -12.99 -7.34 -8.01
N TRP A 136 -13.21 -6.27 -7.25
CA TRP A 136 -13.61 -6.33 -5.84
C TRP A 136 -15.11 -6.11 -5.60
N LYS A 137 -15.84 -5.57 -6.58
CA LYS A 137 -17.24 -5.14 -6.43
C LYS A 137 -18.20 -6.20 -5.85
N ASP A 138 -17.97 -7.46 -6.15
CA ASP A 138 -18.79 -8.59 -5.68
C ASP A 138 -18.26 -9.19 -4.34
N LYS A 139 -17.31 -8.54 -3.67
CA LYS A 139 -16.63 -9.06 -2.48
C LYS A 139 -16.84 -8.22 -1.22
N PHE A 140 -17.48 -7.06 -1.34
CA PHE A 140 -17.63 -6.12 -0.21
C PHE A 140 -18.32 -6.73 1.00
N GLU A 141 -19.43 -7.44 0.82
CA GLU A 141 -20.23 -8.00 1.92
C GLU A 141 -19.46 -9.02 2.78
N ARG A 142 -18.44 -9.63 2.24
CA ARG A 142 -17.61 -10.63 2.92
C ARG A 142 -16.19 -10.15 3.27
N THR A 143 -15.93 -8.87 3.06
CA THR A 143 -14.63 -8.25 3.31
C THR A 143 -14.64 -7.50 4.64
N THR A 144 -13.67 -7.77 5.48
CA THR A 144 -13.36 -6.98 6.69
C THR A 144 -12.01 -6.31 6.52
N VAL A 145 -11.91 -5.03 6.85
CA VAL A 145 -10.65 -4.27 6.86
C VAL A 145 -10.28 -3.91 8.28
N LEU A 146 -9.08 -4.28 8.70
CA LEU A 146 -8.45 -3.77 9.91
C LEU A 146 -7.36 -2.77 9.49
N TRP A 147 -7.54 -1.51 9.87
CA TRP A 147 -6.54 -0.47 9.60
C TRP A 147 -5.94 0.01 10.91
N PHE A 148 -4.67 -0.38 11.12
CA PHE A 148 -3.86 0.06 12.24
C PHE A 148 -3.23 1.41 11.92
N LEU A 149 -3.66 2.44 12.64
CA LEU A 149 -3.27 3.83 12.42
C LEU A 149 -2.62 4.40 13.66
N SER A 150 -1.40 4.94 13.53
CA SER A 150 -0.79 5.74 14.58
C SER A 150 -1.50 7.10 14.68
N PRO A 151 -1.90 7.56 15.87
CA PRO A 151 -2.58 8.84 16.03
C PRO A 151 -1.80 10.06 15.54
N ALA A 152 -0.47 9.96 15.46
CA ALA A 152 0.41 11.02 14.95
C ALA A 152 0.53 11.02 13.41
N ASP A 153 -0.11 10.07 12.72
CA ASP A 153 0.00 9.93 11.27
C ASP A 153 -1.03 10.81 10.56
N GLY A 154 -0.57 11.91 9.97
CA GLY A 154 -1.38 12.81 9.14
C GLY A 154 -1.46 12.41 7.66
N PHE A 155 -1.09 11.17 7.32
CA PHE A 155 -0.97 10.71 5.93
C PHE A 155 -2.31 10.73 5.17
N ILE A 156 -3.36 10.21 5.76
CA ILE A 156 -4.72 10.21 5.21
C ILE A 156 -5.73 10.22 6.36
N SER A 157 -6.75 11.05 6.25
CA SER A 157 -7.81 11.07 7.26
C SER A 157 -8.76 9.90 7.09
N VAL A 158 -9.39 9.50 8.19
CA VAL A 158 -10.44 8.49 8.17
C VAL A 158 -11.57 8.86 7.22
N GLN A 159 -11.97 10.14 7.21
CA GLN A 159 -13.03 10.63 6.33
C GLN A 159 -12.65 10.50 4.85
N GLU A 160 -11.40 10.84 4.46
CA GLU A 160 -10.92 10.63 3.10
C GLU A 160 -10.98 9.15 2.69
N VAL A 161 -10.64 8.22 3.59
CA VAL A 161 -10.75 6.78 3.30
C VAL A 161 -12.20 6.38 3.09
N LEU A 162 -13.11 6.83 3.96
CA LEU A 162 -14.54 6.53 3.84
C LEU A 162 -15.14 7.10 2.55
N ASP A 163 -14.74 8.31 2.14
CA ASP A 163 -15.21 8.94 0.90
C ASP A 163 -14.73 8.21 -0.37
N LEU A 164 -13.64 7.46 -0.29
CA LEU A 164 -13.11 6.66 -1.38
C LEU A 164 -13.76 5.26 -1.49
N LEU A 165 -14.47 4.82 -0.45
CA LEU A 165 -15.10 3.52 -0.41
C LEU A 165 -16.59 3.60 -0.79
N PRO A 166 -17.16 2.55 -1.35
CA PRO A 166 -18.61 2.52 -1.62
C PRO A 166 -19.42 2.67 -0.32
N ASN A 167 -20.51 3.41 -0.36
CA ASN A 167 -21.42 3.60 0.78
C ASN A 167 -21.98 2.29 1.36
N THR A 168 -21.92 1.21 0.59
CA THR A 168 -22.34 -0.14 1.01
C THR A 168 -21.28 -0.89 1.81
N PHE A 169 -20.06 -0.34 1.92
CA PHE A 169 -18.97 -0.98 2.65
C PHE A 169 -18.95 -0.49 4.12
N HIS A 170 -19.23 -1.38 5.06
CA HIS A 170 -19.40 -1.04 6.47
C HIS A 170 -18.38 -1.72 7.41
N SER A 171 -17.52 -2.57 6.88
CA SER A 171 -16.60 -3.40 7.70
C SER A 171 -15.16 -2.84 7.73
N LEU A 172 -15.01 -1.53 7.93
CA LEU A 172 -13.73 -0.88 8.19
C LEU A 172 -13.56 -0.63 9.68
N HIS A 173 -12.60 -1.31 10.30
CA HIS A 173 -12.22 -1.14 11.70
C HIS A 173 -10.91 -0.37 11.78
N ILE A 174 -10.94 0.82 12.38
CA ILE A 174 -9.77 1.65 12.59
C ILE A 174 -9.28 1.40 14.00
N LEU A 175 -8.05 0.90 14.09
CA LEU A 175 -7.46 0.44 15.33
C LEU A 175 -6.23 1.31 15.66
N PRO A 176 -6.22 1.97 16.83
CA PRO A 176 -5.05 2.74 17.23
C PRO A 176 -3.87 1.81 17.46
N ILE A 177 -2.69 2.24 17.04
CA ILE A 177 -1.43 1.52 17.26
C ILE A 177 -0.33 2.50 17.66
N SER A 178 0.57 2.06 18.52
CA SER A 178 1.77 2.82 18.91
C SER A 178 2.64 3.16 17.69
N PRO A 179 3.40 4.28 17.73
CA PRO A 179 4.26 4.70 16.61
C PRO A 179 5.30 3.65 16.23
N ILE A 180 5.85 3.79 15.03
CA ILE A 180 6.96 2.94 14.54
C ILE A 180 8.15 3.09 15.50
N GLY A 181 8.73 1.94 15.91
CA GLY A 181 9.82 1.87 16.87
C GLY A 181 9.38 1.70 18.34
N ASP A 182 8.10 1.88 18.65
CA ASP A 182 7.59 1.59 19.98
C ASP A 182 7.48 0.08 20.22
N ARG A 183 7.89 -0.37 21.40
CA ARG A 183 7.88 -1.79 21.80
C ARG A 183 6.47 -2.38 21.97
N LEU A 184 5.47 -1.55 22.19
CA LEU A 184 4.07 -1.99 22.37
C LEU A 184 3.40 -2.29 21.03
N ARG A 185 3.86 -1.67 19.95
CA ARG A 185 3.27 -1.70 18.61
C ARG A 185 2.97 -3.13 18.12
N GLU A 186 3.94 -4.03 18.23
CA GLU A 186 3.78 -5.42 17.80
C GLU A 186 2.72 -6.16 18.63
N LYS A 187 2.77 -5.97 19.93
CA LYS A 187 1.82 -6.62 20.86
C LYS A 187 0.39 -6.13 20.66
N GLU A 188 0.20 -4.83 20.45
CA GLU A 188 -1.10 -4.22 20.17
C GLU A 188 -1.70 -4.77 18.88
N CYS A 189 -0.91 -4.79 17.81
CA CYS A 189 -1.33 -5.29 16.51
C CYS A 189 -1.72 -6.77 16.57
N LEU A 190 -0.85 -7.62 17.13
CA LEU A 190 -1.11 -9.05 17.22
C LEU A 190 -2.31 -9.37 18.11
N ARG A 191 -2.49 -8.66 19.24
CA ARG A 191 -3.66 -8.81 20.09
C ARG A 191 -4.94 -8.53 19.32
N ALA A 192 -5.04 -7.40 18.65
CA ALA A 192 -6.25 -7.02 17.92
C ALA A 192 -6.57 -7.99 16.77
N VAL A 193 -5.55 -8.45 16.03
CA VAL A 193 -5.74 -9.46 14.98
C VAL A 193 -6.20 -10.79 15.59
N THR A 194 -5.64 -11.22 16.72
CA THR A 194 -6.03 -12.45 17.39
C THR A 194 -7.46 -12.38 17.89
N GLU A 195 -7.86 -11.26 18.54
CA GLU A 195 -9.23 -11.01 19.00
C GLU A 195 -10.23 -11.07 17.83
N GLU A 196 -9.88 -10.49 16.68
CA GLU A 196 -10.69 -10.54 15.44
C GLU A 196 -10.85 -11.98 14.93
N LEU A 197 -9.77 -12.76 14.93
CA LEU A 197 -9.80 -14.16 14.48
C LEU A 197 -10.53 -15.09 15.48
N ASP A 198 -10.52 -14.77 16.76
CA ASP A 198 -11.23 -15.54 17.79
C ASP A 198 -12.73 -15.24 17.82
N SER A 199 -13.13 -14.05 17.42
CA SER A 199 -14.53 -13.60 17.40
C SER A 199 -15.29 -13.90 16.12
N SER A 200 -14.61 -14.34 15.07
CA SER A 200 -15.18 -14.50 13.74
C SER A 200 -14.68 -15.78 13.03
N VAL A 201 -15.34 -16.12 11.92
CA VAL A 201 -14.91 -17.26 11.09
C VAL A 201 -13.54 -16.96 10.46
N LEU A 202 -12.64 -17.95 10.44
CA LEU A 202 -11.35 -17.83 9.79
C LEU A 202 -11.51 -17.35 8.32
N PRO A 203 -10.75 -16.35 7.87
CA PRO A 203 -10.85 -15.90 6.49
C PRO A 203 -10.36 -16.98 5.50
N ASN A 204 -10.97 -17.02 4.33
CA ASN A 204 -10.50 -17.86 3.22
C ASN A 204 -9.33 -17.23 2.49
N ASN A 205 -9.27 -15.89 2.49
CA ASN A 205 -8.21 -15.10 1.88
C ASN A 205 -7.84 -13.93 2.80
N ALA A 206 -6.57 -13.56 2.82
CA ALA A 206 -6.09 -12.38 3.51
C ALA A 206 -5.15 -11.56 2.64
N PHE A 207 -5.22 -10.22 2.77
CA PHE A 207 -4.29 -9.30 2.14
C PHE A 207 -3.73 -8.35 3.20
N LEU A 208 -2.43 -8.33 3.31
CA LEU A 208 -1.71 -7.63 4.35
C LEU A 208 -0.77 -6.59 3.73
N ALA A 209 -0.94 -5.31 4.06
CA ALA A 209 -0.13 -4.23 3.49
C ALA A 209 0.42 -3.29 4.57
N GLY A 210 1.69 -2.88 4.45
CA GLY A 210 2.31 -1.91 5.34
C GLY A 210 3.65 -2.35 5.92
N ASP A 211 3.86 -2.10 7.22
CA ASP A 211 5.09 -2.42 7.94
C ASP A 211 5.48 -3.88 7.76
N GLY A 212 6.61 -4.11 7.08
CA GLY A 212 7.03 -5.44 6.68
C GLY A 212 7.27 -6.40 7.85
N LYS A 213 7.57 -5.91 9.05
CA LYS A 213 7.68 -6.76 10.25
C LYS A 213 6.31 -7.19 10.73
N LEU A 214 5.39 -6.24 10.91
CA LEU A 214 4.06 -6.51 11.40
C LEU A 214 3.27 -7.44 10.47
N ILE A 215 3.25 -7.17 9.19
CA ILE A 215 2.46 -7.98 8.26
C ILE A 215 2.99 -9.41 8.13
N ARG A 216 4.31 -9.64 8.28
CA ARG A 216 4.85 -11.00 8.36
C ARG A 216 4.41 -11.72 9.64
N MET A 217 4.42 -11.04 10.78
CA MET A 217 3.93 -11.61 12.04
C MET A 217 2.44 -11.97 11.95
N ILE A 218 1.63 -11.09 11.34
CA ILE A 218 0.19 -11.36 11.11
C ILE A 218 0.01 -12.57 10.17
N ARG A 219 0.78 -12.62 9.08
CA ARG A 219 0.78 -13.80 8.18
C ARG A 219 1.02 -15.08 8.96
N ASP A 220 2.06 -15.09 9.79
CA ASP A 220 2.44 -16.29 10.54
C ASP A 220 1.31 -16.73 11.51
N VAL A 221 0.60 -15.78 12.14
CA VAL A 221 -0.60 -16.07 12.93
C VAL A 221 -1.69 -16.71 12.07
N LEU A 222 -1.97 -16.17 10.88
CA LEU A 222 -2.98 -16.71 9.97
C LEU A 222 -2.64 -18.13 9.50
N LEU A 223 -1.38 -18.39 9.17
CA LEU A 223 -0.91 -19.74 8.77
C LEU A 223 -1.04 -20.75 9.91
N VAL A 224 -0.67 -20.38 11.13
CA VAL A 224 -0.85 -21.22 12.34
C VAL A 224 -2.32 -21.53 12.59
N ARG A 225 -3.23 -20.60 12.26
CA ARG A 225 -4.69 -20.80 12.36
C ARG A 225 -5.28 -21.63 11.22
N GLY A 226 -4.48 -22.01 10.21
CA GLY A 226 -4.89 -22.92 9.14
C GLY A 226 -5.19 -22.25 7.79
N LEU A 227 -4.90 -20.96 7.62
CA LEU A 227 -4.98 -20.31 6.30
C LEU A 227 -3.82 -20.80 5.43
N SER A 228 -4.08 -21.20 4.18
CA SER A 228 -3.03 -21.57 3.23
C SER A 228 -2.21 -20.37 2.78
N GLU A 229 -0.89 -20.54 2.62
CA GLU A 229 0.02 -19.48 2.21
C GLU A 229 -0.35 -18.85 0.85
N GLU A 230 -0.83 -19.63 -0.08
CA GLU A 230 -1.32 -19.21 -1.40
C GLU A 230 -2.51 -18.24 -1.33
N ASN A 231 -3.22 -18.24 -0.21
CA ASN A 231 -4.38 -17.37 0.06
C ASN A 231 -3.99 -16.09 0.84
N VAL A 232 -2.69 -15.84 1.05
CA VAL A 232 -2.20 -14.65 1.70
C VAL A 232 -1.44 -13.76 0.72
N GLY A 233 -2.01 -12.60 0.38
CA GLY A 233 -1.33 -11.55 -0.37
C GLY A 233 -0.54 -10.63 0.57
N LEU A 234 0.70 -10.29 0.21
CA LEU A 234 1.55 -9.40 0.98
C LEU A 234 2.05 -8.23 0.12
N GLU A 235 1.95 -7.01 0.67
CA GLU A 235 2.57 -5.81 0.12
C GLU A 235 3.37 -5.11 1.23
N THR A 236 4.71 -5.26 1.19
CA THR A 236 5.58 -4.75 2.25
C THR A 236 6.10 -3.37 1.92
N PHE A 237 5.88 -2.42 2.83
CA PHE A 237 6.49 -1.10 2.80
C PHE A 237 7.76 -1.13 3.67
N PHE A 238 8.89 -0.79 3.07
CA PHE A 238 10.14 -0.74 3.80
C PHE A 238 10.22 0.59 4.56
N HIS A 239 10.02 0.56 5.84
CA HIS A 239 10.63 1.54 6.72
C HIS A 239 12.08 1.08 6.95
N SER A 240 13.01 1.60 6.16
CA SER A 240 14.42 1.40 6.44
C SER A 240 14.80 2.21 7.68
N MET A 241 14.55 1.68 8.86
CA MET A 241 15.49 1.93 9.92
C MET A 241 16.79 1.25 9.45
N ARG A 242 17.74 2.02 8.96
CA ARG A 242 19.13 1.56 8.89
C ARG A 242 19.44 1.09 10.31
N GLU A 243 19.54 -0.22 10.50
CA GLU A 243 20.40 -0.72 11.56
C GLU A 243 21.71 0.03 11.34
N SER A 244 22.07 0.88 12.30
CA SER A 244 23.37 1.49 12.35
C SER A 244 24.36 0.34 12.33
N GLU A 245 24.91 0.05 11.16
CA GLU A 245 26.08 -0.79 11.06
C GLU A 245 27.11 -0.18 11.99
N ASN A 246 27.36 -0.88 13.08
CA ASN A 246 28.47 -0.61 13.99
C ASN A 246 29.74 -0.56 13.16
N VAL A 247 30.14 0.63 12.77
CA VAL A 247 31.53 0.88 12.38
C VAL A 247 32.34 0.66 13.64
N ARG A 248 32.89 -0.53 13.78
CA ARG A 248 33.95 -0.79 14.77
C ARG A 248 35.19 -0.02 14.34
N PRO A 249 35.90 0.59 15.30
CA PRO A 249 37.10 1.38 15.05
C PRO A 249 38.22 0.56 14.44
#